data_8b5c2b661df81979754bf4fa7ed96fae
#
_entry.id   8b5c2b661df81979754bf4fa7ed96fae
#
_cell.length_a   1.000
_cell.length_b   1.000
_cell.length_c   1.000
_cell.angle_alpha   90.00
_cell.angle_beta   90.00
_cell.angle_gamma   90.00
#
_symmetry.space_group_name_H-M   'P 1'
#
loop_
_entity.id
_entity.type
_entity.pdbx_description
1 polymer ?
#
loop_
_entity_poly.entity_id
_entity_poly.type
_entity_poly.pdbx_seq_one_letter_code
_entity_poly.pdbx_strand_id
1 'polypeptide(L)'
;MYHHQVTPVSSTLTYSGESGAGKTEAAKRIMQYIANVSGGASSQIQEVKDMVLATNPLLESFGCAKTLRNNNSSRHGKYLEIQFNTQGEPVGANITNYLLEKNRVVGQILNERNFHIFYQFTKAAPQDYRGMY
;
A
#
# COMPACT_ATOMS: atom_id res chain seq x y z
N MET A 1 36.92 24.82 -9.21
CA MET A 1 35.48 24.76 -8.84
C MET A 1 35.13 23.28 -8.62
N TYR A 2 35.15 22.79 -7.38
CA TYR A 2 34.87 21.39 -7.08
C TYR A 2 33.35 21.21 -7.00
N HIS A 3 32.77 20.52 -7.97
CA HIS A 3 31.40 20.05 -7.85
C HIS A 3 31.37 18.93 -6.78
N HIS A 4 30.87 19.23 -5.60
CA HIS A 4 30.45 18.20 -4.66
C HIS A 4 29.25 17.47 -5.30
N GLN A 5 29.49 16.28 -5.86
CA GLN A 5 28.41 15.33 -6.12
C GLN A 5 27.88 14.88 -4.76
N VAL A 6 26.71 15.40 -4.40
CA VAL A 6 25.95 14.86 -3.28
C VAL A 6 25.43 13.50 -3.75
N THR A 7 26.04 12.41 -3.27
CA THR A 7 25.50 11.08 -3.47
C THR A 7 24.14 10.99 -2.77
N PRO A 8 23.08 10.58 -3.45
CA PRO A 8 21.77 10.45 -2.82
C PRO A 8 21.87 9.41 -1.69
N VAL A 9 21.53 9.82 -0.47
CA VAL A 9 21.44 8.91 0.68
C VAL A 9 20.14 8.14 0.57
N SER A 10 20.24 6.82 0.33
CA SER A 10 19.09 5.94 0.37
C SER A 10 18.91 5.42 1.80
N SER A 11 17.71 5.55 2.34
CA SER A 11 17.34 5.01 3.64
C SER A 11 16.22 3.98 3.50
N THR A 12 16.38 2.82 4.14
CA THR A 12 15.37 1.75 4.13
C THR A 12 14.81 1.55 5.52
N LEU A 13 13.48 1.50 5.62
CA LEU A 13 12.76 1.22 6.85
C LEU A 13 11.96 -0.08 6.69
N THR A 14 12.30 -1.09 7.49
CA THR A 14 11.68 -2.41 7.45
C THR A 14 10.82 -2.66 8.68
N TYR A 15 9.60 -3.14 8.48
CA TYR A 15 8.66 -3.50 9.55
C TYR A 15 8.50 -5.02 9.60
N SER A 16 8.65 -5.59 10.78
CA SER A 16 8.41 -7.01 11.05
C SER A 16 7.51 -7.15 12.28
N GLY A 17 6.74 -8.21 12.35
CA GLY A 17 5.89 -8.50 13.50
C GLY A 17 4.70 -9.40 13.12
N GLU A 18 3.98 -9.88 14.12
CA GLU A 18 2.80 -10.74 13.96
C GLU A 18 1.65 -10.06 13.21
N SER A 19 0.70 -10.86 12.73
CA SER A 19 -0.54 -10.35 12.13
C SER A 19 -1.34 -9.56 13.18
N GLY A 20 -1.78 -8.37 12.83
CA GLY A 20 -2.49 -7.47 13.75
C GLY A 20 -1.59 -6.57 14.60
N ALA A 21 -0.26 -6.67 14.53
CA ALA A 21 0.68 -5.87 15.32
C ALA A 21 0.80 -4.39 14.87
N GLY A 22 -0.01 -3.94 13.92
CA GLY A 22 -0.05 -2.54 13.49
C GLY A 22 0.97 -2.15 12.40
N LYS A 23 1.68 -3.10 11.78
CA LYS A 23 2.67 -2.81 10.72
C LYS A 23 2.12 -1.94 9.59
N THR A 24 0.95 -2.29 9.07
CA THR A 24 0.29 -1.54 7.99
C THR A 24 -0.10 -0.13 8.44
N GLU A 25 -0.58 0.02 9.67
CA GLU A 25 -0.91 1.34 10.23
C GLU A 25 0.35 2.19 10.43
N ALA A 26 1.44 1.62 10.93
CA ALA A 26 2.72 2.31 11.04
C ALA A 26 3.21 2.79 9.66
N ALA A 27 3.15 1.95 8.63
CA ALA A 27 3.51 2.32 7.27
C ALA A 27 2.65 3.47 6.73
N LYS A 28 1.33 3.44 6.96
CA LYS A 28 0.43 4.54 6.58
C LYS A 28 0.79 5.85 7.28
N ARG A 29 1.08 5.81 8.58
CA ARG A 29 1.47 7.00 9.36
C ARG A 29 2.78 7.60 8.87
N ILE A 30 3.76 6.76 8.53
CA ILE A 30 5.04 7.24 7.98
C ILE A 30 4.83 7.88 6.61
N MET A 31 4.03 7.27 5.74
CA MET A 31 3.70 7.88 4.45
C MET A 31 3.00 9.25 4.62
N GLN A 32 2.04 9.34 5.54
CA GLN A 32 1.39 10.60 5.88
C GLN A 32 2.39 11.64 6.42
N TYR A 33 3.31 11.22 7.29
CA TYR A 33 4.34 12.08 7.83
C TYR A 33 5.26 12.61 6.73
N ILE A 34 5.78 11.73 5.86
CA ILE A 34 6.60 12.12 4.72
C ILE A 34 5.84 13.10 3.82
N ALA A 35 4.57 12.81 3.53
CA ALA A 35 3.72 13.70 2.76
C ALA A 35 3.56 15.10 3.39
N ASN A 36 3.48 15.19 4.71
CA ASN A 36 3.30 16.45 5.42
C ASN A 36 4.60 17.26 5.58
N VAL A 37 5.72 16.56 5.84
CA VAL A 37 7.02 17.21 6.10
C VAL A 37 7.71 17.62 4.80
N SER A 38 7.46 16.94 3.71
CA SER A 38 7.97 17.31 2.38
C SER A 38 7.26 18.58 1.90
N GLY A 39 7.79 19.71 2.32
CA GLY A 39 7.20 21.02 2.09
C GLY A 39 7.36 21.50 0.65
N GLY A 40 6.47 21.12 -0.23
CA GLY A 40 6.38 21.70 -1.56
C GLY A 40 4.95 22.11 -1.85
N ALA A 41 4.74 23.35 -2.26
CA ALA A 41 3.45 23.90 -2.65
C ALA A 41 3.08 23.63 -4.12
N SER A 42 3.89 22.85 -4.85
CA SER A 42 3.59 22.56 -6.25
C SER A 42 2.48 21.52 -6.36
N SER A 43 1.60 21.70 -7.34
CA SER A 43 0.50 20.75 -7.63
C SER A 43 1.01 19.34 -7.90
N GLN A 44 2.16 19.17 -8.52
CA GLN A 44 2.77 17.88 -8.82
C GLN A 44 3.16 17.11 -7.56
N ILE A 45 3.71 17.79 -6.55
CA ILE A 45 4.06 17.15 -5.27
C ILE A 45 2.80 16.67 -4.56
N GLN A 46 1.73 17.46 -4.57
CA GLN A 46 0.47 17.07 -3.97
C GLN A 46 -0.14 15.86 -4.69
N GLU A 47 -0.08 15.81 -6.01
CA GLU A 47 -0.53 14.65 -6.79
C GLU A 47 0.23 13.36 -6.42
N VAL A 48 1.55 13.40 -6.27
CA VAL A 48 2.35 12.24 -5.83
C VAL A 48 1.93 11.78 -4.42
N LYS A 49 1.72 12.72 -3.50
CA LYS A 49 1.25 12.44 -2.14
C LYS A 49 -0.11 11.74 -2.14
N ASP A 50 -1.06 12.30 -2.87
CA ASP A 50 -2.43 11.78 -2.96
C ASP A 50 -2.47 10.42 -3.64
N MET A 51 -1.67 10.21 -4.68
CA MET A 51 -1.53 8.94 -5.38
C MET A 51 -1.02 7.84 -4.44
N VAL A 52 0.04 8.10 -3.67
CA VAL A 52 0.61 7.14 -2.72
C VAL A 52 -0.41 6.75 -1.65
N LEU A 53 -1.19 7.71 -1.14
CA LEU A 53 -2.22 7.45 -0.15
C LEU A 53 -3.43 6.71 -0.74
N ALA A 54 -3.84 7.06 -1.96
CA ALA A 54 -4.98 6.47 -2.66
C ALA A 54 -4.76 5.00 -3.08
N THR A 55 -3.50 4.56 -3.22
CA THR A 55 -3.20 3.15 -3.53
C THR A 55 -3.50 2.19 -2.39
N ASN A 56 -3.53 2.64 -1.14
CA ASN A 56 -3.73 1.76 0.01
C ASN A 56 -5.09 1.02 -0.02
N PRO A 57 -6.24 1.67 -0.25
CA PRO A 57 -7.52 0.97 -0.35
C PRO A 57 -7.55 -0.08 -1.46
N LEU A 58 -6.92 0.21 -2.62
CA LEU A 58 -6.81 -0.72 -3.73
C LEU A 58 -6.00 -1.96 -3.33
N LEU A 59 -4.82 -1.76 -2.77
CA LEU A 59 -3.95 -2.85 -2.31
C LEU A 59 -4.61 -3.67 -1.19
N GLU A 60 -5.36 -3.04 -0.30
CA GLU A 60 -6.12 -3.74 0.74
C GLU A 60 -7.24 -4.61 0.13
N SER A 61 -7.96 -4.09 -0.86
CA SER A 61 -9.04 -4.83 -1.52
C SER A 61 -8.53 -6.13 -2.17
N PHE A 62 -7.43 -6.05 -2.90
CA PHE A 62 -6.87 -7.18 -3.64
C PHE A 62 -5.91 -8.05 -2.84
N GLY A 63 -5.26 -7.51 -1.83
CA GLY A 63 -4.18 -8.19 -1.10
C GLY A 63 -4.47 -8.49 0.37
N CYS A 64 -5.62 -8.07 0.91
CA CYS A 64 -5.98 -8.34 2.30
C CYS A 64 -7.24 -9.21 2.39
N ALA A 65 -7.34 -9.94 3.49
CA ALA A 65 -8.44 -10.80 3.80
C ALA A 65 -8.75 -10.83 5.31
N LYS A 66 -9.97 -11.22 5.66
CA LYS A 66 -10.30 -11.55 7.05
C LYS A 66 -9.69 -12.90 7.40
N THR A 67 -8.93 -12.93 8.49
CA THR A 67 -8.39 -14.12 9.13
C THR A 67 -8.96 -14.29 10.55
N LEU A 68 -8.68 -15.42 11.18
CA LEU A 68 -9.09 -15.68 12.56
C LEU A 68 -8.54 -14.62 13.55
N ARG A 69 -7.36 -14.06 13.28
CA ARG A 69 -6.66 -13.13 14.16
C ARG A 69 -6.86 -11.65 13.79
N ASN A 70 -7.23 -11.37 12.55
CA ASN A 70 -7.31 -10.00 12.07
C ASN A 70 -8.32 -9.88 10.92
N ASN A 71 -9.26 -8.96 11.06
CA ASN A 71 -10.29 -8.72 10.05
C ASN A 71 -9.73 -8.08 8.75
N ASN A 72 -8.52 -7.54 8.78
CA ASN A 72 -7.85 -6.93 7.64
C ASN A 72 -6.37 -7.33 7.60
N SER A 73 -6.13 -8.62 7.40
CA SER A 73 -4.77 -9.18 7.35
C SER A 73 -4.19 -9.05 5.95
N SER A 74 -3.04 -8.38 5.82
CA SER A 74 -2.27 -8.33 4.57
C SER A 74 -1.72 -9.71 4.25
N ARG A 75 -2.08 -10.22 3.05
CA ARG A 75 -1.66 -11.53 2.54
C ARG A 75 -0.61 -11.39 1.44
N HIS A 76 0.10 -10.30 1.41
CA HIS A 76 1.21 -10.00 0.49
C HIS A 76 2.28 -9.19 1.19
N GLY A 77 3.47 -9.17 0.64
CA GLY A 77 4.51 -8.20 0.96
C GLY A 77 4.41 -6.98 0.05
N LYS A 78 4.79 -5.83 0.56
CA LYS A 78 4.82 -4.58 -0.18
C LYS A 78 6.17 -3.88 0.05
N TYR A 79 6.78 -3.44 -1.04
CA TYR A 79 7.94 -2.55 -1.03
C TYR A 79 7.53 -1.23 -1.69
N LEU A 80 7.69 -0.13 -0.98
CA LEU A 80 7.40 1.21 -1.44
C LEU A 80 8.70 2.00 -1.53
N GLU A 81 9.01 2.52 -2.70
CA GLU A 81 10.08 3.48 -2.94
C GLU A 81 9.47 4.86 -3.11
N ILE A 82 10.03 5.85 -2.44
CA ILE A 82 9.70 7.26 -2.66
C ILE A 82 10.97 7.94 -3.14
N GLN A 83 10.89 8.60 -4.28
CA GLN A 83 11.98 9.34 -4.90
C GLN A 83 11.87 10.81 -4.50
N PHE A 84 12.99 11.39 -4.06
CA PHE A 84 13.07 12.78 -3.66
C PHE A 84 14.03 13.55 -4.57
N ASN A 85 13.72 14.82 -4.82
CA ASN A 85 14.64 15.73 -5.46
C ASN A 85 15.72 16.24 -4.48
N THR A 86 16.62 17.11 -4.95
CA THR A 86 17.69 17.68 -4.15
C THR A 86 17.21 18.61 -3.03
N GLN A 87 15.96 19.07 -3.11
CA GLN A 87 15.28 19.90 -2.10
C GLN A 87 14.56 19.06 -1.04
N GLY A 88 14.58 17.72 -1.16
CA GLY A 88 13.86 16.80 -0.25
C GLY A 88 12.36 16.72 -0.52
N GLU A 89 11.91 17.07 -1.72
CA GLU A 89 10.53 16.98 -2.12
C GLU A 89 10.25 15.66 -2.86
N PRO A 90 9.14 14.96 -2.61
CA PRO A 90 8.81 13.72 -3.29
C PRO A 90 8.40 14.02 -4.75
N VAL A 91 9.12 13.43 -5.69
CA VAL A 91 8.90 13.61 -7.13
C VAL A 91 8.36 12.36 -7.82
N GLY A 92 8.35 11.23 -7.12
CA GLY A 92 7.82 9.97 -7.63
C GLY A 92 7.71 8.91 -6.56
N ALA A 93 6.95 7.87 -6.86
CA ALA A 93 6.84 6.69 -6.02
C ALA A 93 6.69 5.43 -6.87
N ASN A 94 7.24 4.32 -6.39
CA ASN A 94 7.10 3.01 -6.99
C ASN A 94 6.65 1.99 -5.93
N ILE A 95 5.67 1.16 -6.26
CA ILE A 95 5.15 0.13 -5.36
C ILE A 95 5.31 -1.23 -6.01
N THR A 96 6.06 -2.10 -5.35
CA THR A 96 6.23 -3.49 -5.76
C THR A 96 5.53 -4.40 -4.76
N ASN A 97 4.65 -5.27 -5.27
CA ASN A 97 3.97 -6.28 -4.47
C ASN A 97 4.61 -7.65 -4.70
N TYR A 98 4.75 -8.45 -3.65
CA TYR A 98 5.37 -9.76 -3.71
C TYR A 98 4.73 -10.73 -2.72
N LEU A 99 4.93 -12.02 -2.93
CA LEU A 99 4.47 -13.10 -2.04
C LEU A 99 2.95 -13.08 -1.75
N LEU A 100 2.13 -12.78 -2.75
CA LEU A 100 0.67 -12.90 -2.59
C LEU A 100 0.31 -14.36 -2.29
N GLU A 101 -0.51 -14.58 -1.25
CA GLU A 101 -1.05 -15.89 -0.87
C GLU A 101 -2.08 -16.37 -1.91
N LYS A 102 -1.62 -16.81 -3.08
CA LYS A 102 -2.47 -17.18 -4.21
C LYS A 102 -3.43 -18.34 -3.89
N ASN A 103 -3.00 -19.24 -3.00
CA ASN A 103 -3.80 -20.41 -2.61
C ASN A 103 -5.10 -20.03 -1.91
N ARG A 104 -5.19 -18.82 -1.32
CA ARG A 104 -6.42 -18.33 -0.70
C ARG A 104 -7.58 -18.19 -1.69
N VAL A 105 -7.30 -18.02 -2.98
CA VAL A 105 -8.32 -17.91 -4.02
C VAL A 105 -9.10 -19.23 -4.15
N VAL A 106 -8.42 -20.36 -4.04
CA VAL A 106 -9.01 -21.70 -4.23
C VAL A 106 -9.49 -22.36 -2.93
N GLY A 107 -9.01 -21.90 -1.78
CA GLY A 107 -9.42 -22.46 -0.50
C GLY A 107 -9.02 -21.58 0.68
N GLN A 108 -9.88 -21.53 1.69
CA GLN A 108 -9.65 -20.78 2.92
C GLN A 108 -9.82 -21.70 4.14
N ILE A 109 -9.13 -21.40 5.22
CA ILE A 109 -9.32 -22.04 6.51
C ILE A 109 -10.72 -21.71 7.03
N LEU A 110 -11.34 -22.63 7.77
CA LEU A 110 -12.67 -22.44 8.36
C LEU A 110 -12.73 -21.11 9.15
N ASN A 111 -13.79 -20.32 8.91
CA ASN A 111 -14.01 -18.99 9.47
C ASN A 111 -13.08 -17.89 8.94
N GLU A 112 -12.21 -18.16 8.00
CA GLU A 112 -11.50 -17.15 7.22
C GLU A 112 -12.25 -16.80 5.93
N ARG A 113 -11.87 -15.70 5.28
CA ARG A 113 -12.50 -15.25 4.04
C ARG A 113 -11.47 -15.17 2.92
N ASN A 114 -11.95 -15.19 1.70
CA ASN A 114 -11.15 -14.81 0.53
C ASN A 114 -10.80 -13.32 0.56
N PHE A 115 -10.03 -12.84 -0.38
CA PHE A 115 -9.67 -11.43 -0.49
C PHE A 115 -10.91 -10.54 -0.53
N HIS A 116 -10.81 -9.35 0.05
CA HIS A 116 -11.93 -8.43 0.19
C HIS A 116 -12.60 -8.07 -1.14
N ILE A 117 -11.83 -8.00 -2.23
CA ILE A 117 -12.33 -7.62 -3.55
C ILE A 117 -13.50 -8.49 -4.02
N PHE A 118 -13.48 -9.80 -3.75
CA PHE A 118 -14.57 -10.70 -4.16
C PHE A 118 -15.89 -10.30 -3.53
N TYR A 119 -15.88 -9.92 -2.26
CA TYR A 119 -17.07 -9.49 -1.54
C TYR A 119 -17.48 -8.05 -1.84
N GLN A 120 -16.52 -7.18 -2.07
CA GLN A 120 -16.77 -5.80 -2.46
C GLN A 120 -17.38 -5.76 -3.86
N PHE A 121 -16.83 -6.51 -4.80
CA PHE A 121 -17.34 -6.57 -6.16
C PHE A 121 -18.76 -7.11 -6.20
N THR A 122 -19.05 -8.22 -5.54
CA THR A 122 -20.41 -8.82 -5.52
C THR A 122 -21.46 -7.89 -4.91
N LYS A 123 -21.07 -7.02 -3.97
CA LYS A 123 -21.96 -6.03 -3.36
C LYS A 123 -22.14 -4.77 -4.21
N ALA A 124 -21.06 -4.29 -4.83
CA ALA A 124 -21.00 -3.00 -5.49
C ALA A 124 -21.08 -3.06 -7.02
N ALA A 125 -21.04 -4.26 -7.61
CA ALA A 125 -21.11 -4.43 -9.05
C ALA A 125 -22.36 -3.76 -9.62
N PRO A 126 -22.25 -3.05 -10.76
CA PRO A 126 -23.39 -2.55 -11.50
C PRO A 126 -24.39 -3.67 -11.80
N GLN A 127 -25.67 -3.31 -11.96
CA GLN A 127 -26.75 -4.26 -12.11
C GLN A 127 -26.57 -5.18 -13.32
N ASP A 128 -25.95 -4.68 -14.37
CA ASP A 128 -25.64 -5.44 -15.59
C ASP A 128 -24.70 -6.62 -15.37
N TYR A 129 -23.89 -6.58 -14.30
CA TYR A 129 -22.97 -7.67 -13.92
C TYR A 129 -23.53 -8.59 -12.81
N ARG A 130 -24.70 -8.24 -12.23
CA ARG A 130 -25.34 -9.06 -11.20
C ARG A 130 -26.17 -10.15 -11.87
N GLY A 131 -25.84 -11.41 -11.62
CA GLY A 131 -26.57 -12.56 -12.16
C GLY A 131 -25.93 -13.21 -13.37
N MET A 132 -24.71 -12.83 -13.73
CA MET A 132 -23.93 -13.53 -14.74
C MET A 132 -23.18 -14.77 -14.20
N TYR A 133 -23.30 -15.08 -12.89
CA TYR A 133 -22.63 -16.21 -12.23
C TYR A 133 -23.61 -16.99 -11.35
#